data_fececa6418866c9bb924e722802613a2
#
_entry.id   fececa6418866c9bb924e722802613a2
#
_cell.length_a   1.000
_cell.length_b   1.000
_cell.length_c   1.000
_cell.angle_alpha   90.00
_cell.angle_beta   90.00
_cell.angle_gamma   90.00
#
_symmetry.space_group_name_H-M   'P 1'
#
loop_
_entity.id
_entity.type
_entity.pdbx_description
1 polymer ?
#
loop_
_entity_poly.entity_id
_entity_poly.type
_entity_poly.pdbx_seq_one_letter_code
_entity_poly.pdbx_strand_id
1 'polypeptide(L)'
;AENLPAYRLELVPEKVNDLDGTIQALGRIIDLPEDALEKFQKNRSRHRVFDSVPLKFNLTEAEVARFAVDRHNFAGVEVVPYLARHYPYGELMTHVLGYVGRLDENDLRRVDAGNYRGTTHIGKSGIERYYEDQLHGLSGVEQIETNAQGRVLSVLERQDPEHGDDLILSLDVQVQQAAWDALGERAGAVVAMDPRDGSVLAMVSKPSFDANLFVHGISADKFREILNAPDRPLFNRALLGGSEPGSTFKPFVGLAGLELEVITPDKQVFSSGNYYMPGGSRPYRDWKKGGHGWVDIYGALEQSVNTYFYQLAYELGIDALHGYLTQFGFGDRTGLDLLGENRGVLP
;
A
#
# COMPACT_ATOMS: atom_id res chain seq x y z
N ALA A 1 10.95 -7.23 1.71
CA ALA A 1 10.32 -8.20 0.81
C ALA A 1 11.41 -8.97 0.06
N GLU A 2 11.15 -10.20 -0.26
CA GLU A 2 12.12 -11.11 -0.90
C GLU A 2 11.41 -12.02 -1.90
N ASN A 3 12.16 -12.59 -2.83
CA ASN A 3 11.65 -13.55 -3.79
C ASN A 3 12.08 -14.95 -3.37
N LEU A 4 11.12 -15.81 -3.02
CA LEU A 4 11.37 -17.18 -2.60
C LEU A 4 11.06 -18.17 -3.73
N PRO A 5 11.84 -19.25 -3.87
CA PRO A 5 11.52 -20.34 -4.78
C PRO A 5 10.16 -20.96 -4.42
N ALA A 6 9.30 -21.08 -5.40
CA ALA A 6 7.98 -21.70 -5.28
C ALA A 6 7.71 -22.56 -6.52
N TYR A 7 6.67 -23.37 -6.47
CA TYR A 7 6.27 -24.23 -7.56
C TYR A 7 4.84 -23.94 -7.99
N ARG A 8 4.59 -23.98 -9.29
CA ARG A 8 3.24 -23.88 -9.85
C ARG A 8 2.96 -25.09 -10.75
N LEU A 9 1.69 -25.48 -10.82
CA LEU A 9 1.21 -26.51 -11.72
C LEU A 9 0.68 -25.85 -12.99
N GLU A 10 1.19 -26.25 -14.13
CA GLU A 10 0.79 -25.75 -15.43
C GLU A 10 0.29 -26.89 -16.32
N LEU A 11 -0.64 -26.54 -17.23
CA LEU A 11 -1.13 -27.44 -18.27
C LEU A 11 -0.91 -26.82 -19.65
N VAL A 12 -0.49 -27.65 -20.59
CA VAL A 12 -0.49 -27.33 -22.02
C VAL A 12 -1.75 -27.96 -22.64
N PRO A 13 -2.80 -27.16 -22.94
CA PRO A 13 -4.11 -27.69 -23.36
C PRO A 13 -4.08 -28.63 -24.55
N GLU A 14 -3.21 -28.38 -25.54
CA GLU A 14 -3.04 -29.22 -26.74
C GLU A 14 -2.57 -30.63 -26.39
N LYS A 15 -1.82 -30.81 -25.31
CA LYS A 15 -1.24 -32.11 -24.91
C LYS A 15 -2.17 -32.91 -23.99
N VAL A 16 -3.31 -32.34 -23.60
CA VAL A 16 -4.29 -32.96 -22.67
C VAL A 16 -5.52 -33.38 -23.48
N ASN A 17 -5.76 -34.68 -23.61
CA ASN A 17 -6.88 -35.21 -24.38
C ASN A 17 -8.24 -34.96 -23.72
N ASP A 18 -8.32 -35.13 -22.40
CA ASP A 18 -9.51 -34.90 -21.59
C ASP A 18 -9.14 -33.92 -20.47
N LEU A 19 -9.44 -32.65 -20.70
CA LEU A 19 -9.07 -31.58 -19.78
C LEU A 19 -9.81 -31.69 -18.43
N ASP A 20 -11.11 -31.89 -18.47
CA ASP A 20 -11.97 -31.94 -17.30
C ASP A 20 -11.65 -33.17 -16.43
N GLY A 21 -11.49 -34.34 -17.06
CA GLY A 21 -11.06 -35.54 -16.38
C GLY A 21 -9.65 -35.43 -15.78
N THR A 22 -8.73 -34.76 -16.49
CA THR A 22 -7.36 -34.52 -15.99
C THR A 22 -7.36 -33.61 -14.77
N ILE A 23 -8.11 -32.50 -14.78
CA ILE A 23 -8.21 -31.59 -13.64
C ILE A 23 -8.88 -32.27 -12.43
N GLN A 24 -9.92 -33.07 -12.69
CA GLN A 24 -10.57 -33.85 -11.65
C GLN A 24 -9.62 -34.90 -11.02
N ALA A 25 -8.82 -35.59 -11.86
CA ALA A 25 -7.82 -36.54 -11.37
C ALA A 25 -6.69 -35.85 -10.59
N LEU A 26 -6.23 -34.68 -11.04
CA LEU A 26 -5.27 -33.83 -10.30
C LEU A 26 -5.82 -33.43 -8.94
N GLY A 27 -7.09 -33.12 -8.80
CA GLY A 27 -7.75 -32.78 -7.55
C GLY A 27 -7.72 -33.89 -6.49
N ARG A 28 -7.36 -35.15 -6.85
CA ARG A 28 -7.17 -36.25 -5.89
C ARG A 28 -5.78 -36.28 -5.25
N ILE A 29 -4.80 -35.66 -5.89
CA ILE A 29 -3.39 -35.65 -5.45
C ILE A 29 -2.90 -34.27 -5.04
N ILE A 30 -3.54 -33.22 -5.56
CA ILE A 30 -3.24 -31.81 -5.28
C ILE A 30 -4.52 -31.17 -4.75
N ASP A 31 -4.41 -30.38 -3.71
CA ASP A 31 -5.52 -29.61 -3.16
C ASP A 31 -5.86 -28.43 -4.10
N LEU A 32 -6.81 -28.66 -5.02
CA LEU A 32 -7.29 -27.66 -5.96
C LEU A 32 -8.47 -26.87 -5.36
N PRO A 33 -8.52 -25.55 -5.48
CA PRO A 33 -9.70 -24.76 -5.15
C PRO A 33 -10.93 -25.24 -5.94
N GLU A 34 -12.11 -25.14 -5.36
CA GLU A 34 -13.37 -25.55 -6.02
C GLU A 34 -13.60 -24.83 -7.37
N ASP A 35 -13.11 -23.60 -7.49
CA ASP A 35 -13.22 -22.77 -8.70
C ASP A 35 -12.01 -22.89 -9.64
N ALA A 36 -11.09 -23.84 -9.39
CA ALA A 36 -9.87 -24.01 -10.19
C ALA A 36 -10.15 -24.23 -11.67
N LEU A 37 -11.14 -25.05 -12.00
CA LEU A 37 -11.53 -25.35 -13.37
C LEU A 37 -12.08 -24.11 -14.08
N GLU A 38 -12.97 -23.36 -13.43
CA GLU A 38 -13.53 -22.11 -14.00
C GLU A 38 -12.44 -21.07 -14.24
N LYS A 39 -11.57 -20.85 -13.26
CA LYS A 39 -10.44 -19.94 -13.37
C LYS A 39 -9.47 -20.36 -14.48
N PHE A 40 -9.21 -21.66 -14.60
CA PHE A 40 -8.36 -22.19 -15.66
C PHE A 40 -8.98 -21.96 -17.04
N GLN A 41 -10.28 -22.25 -17.22
CA GLN A 41 -10.98 -22.04 -18.49
C GLN A 41 -10.97 -20.56 -18.89
N LYS A 42 -11.17 -19.64 -17.94
CA LYS A 42 -11.09 -18.20 -18.17
C LYS A 42 -9.67 -17.76 -18.56
N ASN A 43 -8.64 -18.30 -17.92
CA ASN A 43 -7.26 -18.01 -18.27
C ASN A 43 -6.90 -18.58 -19.62
N ARG A 44 -7.31 -19.83 -19.92
CA ARG A 44 -7.06 -20.50 -21.19
C ARG A 44 -7.56 -19.69 -22.39
N SER A 45 -8.70 -19.02 -22.27
CA SER A 45 -9.27 -18.21 -23.37
C SER A 45 -8.36 -17.04 -23.81
N ARG A 46 -7.36 -16.69 -23.00
CA ARG A 46 -6.39 -15.61 -23.26
C ARG A 46 -5.04 -16.11 -23.79
N HIS A 47 -4.86 -17.43 -23.87
CA HIS A 47 -3.62 -18.09 -24.28
C HIS A 47 -3.85 -18.91 -25.55
N ARG A 48 -2.79 -19.19 -26.30
CA ARG A 48 -2.83 -20.09 -27.42
C ARG A 48 -2.94 -21.53 -26.93
N VAL A 49 -3.43 -22.44 -27.77
CA VAL A 49 -3.67 -23.84 -27.36
C VAL A 49 -2.42 -24.62 -26.95
N PHE A 50 -1.26 -24.18 -27.42
CA PHE A 50 0.05 -24.78 -27.12
C PHE A 50 0.81 -24.04 -25.99
N ASP A 51 0.28 -22.88 -25.51
CA ASP A 51 0.88 -22.19 -24.39
C ASP A 51 0.60 -22.95 -23.08
N SER A 52 1.56 -22.92 -22.17
CA SER A 52 1.39 -23.43 -20.83
C SER A 52 0.51 -22.47 -20.01
N VAL A 53 -0.53 -22.98 -19.38
CA VAL A 53 -1.49 -22.20 -18.61
C VAL A 53 -1.44 -22.64 -17.13
N PRO A 54 -1.17 -21.74 -16.19
CA PRO A 54 -1.15 -22.07 -14.78
C PRO A 54 -2.52 -22.51 -14.25
N LEU A 55 -2.57 -23.66 -13.57
CA LEU A 55 -3.75 -24.19 -12.86
C LEU A 55 -3.71 -23.83 -11.37
N LYS A 56 -2.55 -24.02 -10.73
CA LYS A 56 -2.34 -23.71 -9.31
C LYS A 56 -0.96 -23.12 -9.07
N PHE A 57 -0.90 -22.06 -8.27
CA PHE A 57 0.34 -21.48 -7.75
C PHE A 57 0.63 -22.00 -6.35
N ASN A 58 1.88 -21.86 -5.91
CA ASN A 58 2.36 -22.16 -4.58
C ASN A 58 2.01 -23.59 -4.12
N LEU A 59 2.48 -24.59 -4.91
CA LEU A 59 2.38 -25.98 -4.48
C LEU A 59 3.26 -26.23 -3.26
N THR A 60 2.74 -26.97 -2.31
CA THR A 60 3.53 -27.46 -1.18
C THR A 60 4.51 -28.55 -1.64
N GLU A 61 5.61 -28.73 -0.91
CA GLU A 61 6.56 -29.80 -1.21
C GLU A 61 5.90 -31.18 -1.27
N ALA A 62 4.91 -31.42 -0.41
CA ALA A 62 4.15 -32.66 -0.40
C ALA A 62 3.33 -32.84 -1.67
N GLU A 63 2.76 -31.77 -2.22
CA GLU A 63 2.01 -31.82 -3.51
C GLU A 63 2.94 -32.06 -4.68
N VAL A 64 4.11 -31.38 -4.69
CA VAL A 64 5.15 -31.61 -5.70
C VAL A 64 5.61 -33.07 -5.67
N ALA A 65 5.86 -33.62 -4.49
CA ALA A 65 6.27 -35.02 -4.33
C ALA A 65 5.17 -35.99 -4.81
N ARG A 66 3.90 -35.78 -4.43
CA ARG A 66 2.78 -36.63 -4.89
C ARG A 66 2.64 -36.58 -6.41
N PHE A 67 2.67 -35.37 -6.99
CA PHE A 67 2.61 -35.21 -8.43
C PHE A 67 3.78 -35.89 -9.16
N ALA A 68 5.01 -35.81 -8.62
CA ALA A 68 6.20 -36.43 -9.20
C ALA A 68 6.06 -37.95 -9.34
N VAL A 69 5.42 -38.60 -8.38
CA VAL A 69 5.15 -40.06 -8.42
C VAL A 69 4.17 -40.41 -9.54
N ASP A 70 3.12 -39.62 -9.71
CA ASP A 70 2.03 -39.87 -10.65
C ASP A 70 2.20 -39.13 -11.99
N ARG A 71 3.29 -38.40 -12.21
CA ARG A 71 3.52 -37.56 -13.39
C ARG A 71 3.28 -38.30 -14.71
N HIS A 72 3.60 -39.57 -14.79
CA HIS A 72 3.45 -40.39 -15.99
C HIS A 72 1.98 -40.55 -16.43
N ASN A 73 1.01 -40.32 -15.55
CA ASN A 73 -0.43 -40.38 -15.83
C ASN A 73 -0.97 -39.05 -16.34
N PHE A 74 -0.19 -37.95 -16.32
CA PHE A 74 -0.65 -36.60 -16.61
C PHE A 74 0.12 -35.99 -17.79
N ALA A 75 -0.18 -36.45 -18.99
CA ALA A 75 0.41 -35.89 -20.21
C ALA A 75 0.02 -34.39 -20.34
N GLY A 76 1.01 -33.54 -20.63
CA GLY A 76 0.80 -32.11 -20.79
C GLY A 76 0.65 -31.30 -19.48
N VAL A 77 0.88 -31.94 -18.32
CA VAL A 77 0.92 -31.28 -17.01
C VAL A 77 2.35 -31.25 -16.48
N GLU A 78 2.78 -30.09 -15.98
CA GLU A 78 4.13 -29.91 -15.46
C GLU A 78 4.14 -29.07 -14.18
N VAL A 79 5.05 -29.38 -13.28
CA VAL A 79 5.41 -28.54 -12.14
C VAL A 79 6.59 -27.67 -12.54
N VAL A 80 6.39 -26.37 -12.50
CA VAL A 80 7.36 -25.37 -12.95
C VAL A 80 7.81 -24.54 -11.74
N PRO A 81 9.13 -24.42 -11.48
CA PRO A 81 9.62 -23.52 -10.48
C PRO A 81 9.45 -22.05 -10.91
N TYR A 82 9.16 -21.18 -9.95
CA TYR A 82 9.12 -19.74 -10.16
C TYR A 82 9.53 -19.01 -8.88
N LEU A 83 9.78 -17.72 -8.96
CA LEU A 83 10.04 -16.87 -7.79
C LEU A 83 8.73 -16.21 -7.34
N ALA A 84 8.34 -16.49 -6.10
CA ALA A 84 7.17 -15.88 -5.48
C ALA A 84 7.61 -14.75 -4.56
N ARG A 85 6.95 -13.59 -4.64
CA ARG A 85 7.16 -12.49 -3.71
C ARG A 85 6.73 -12.89 -2.30
N HIS A 86 7.55 -12.58 -1.31
CA HIS A 86 7.28 -12.87 0.09
C HIS A 86 7.56 -11.66 0.97
N TYR A 87 6.67 -11.40 1.92
CA TYR A 87 6.72 -10.27 2.86
C TYR A 87 6.94 -10.81 4.28
N PRO A 88 8.20 -10.92 4.75
CA PRO A 88 8.53 -11.58 6.02
C PRO A 88 7.94 -10.86 7.24
N TYR A 89 7.65 -9.56 7.11
CA TYR A 89 7.06 -8.76 8.18
C TYR A 89 5.52 -8.66 8.12
N GLY A 90 4.88 -9.32 7.16
CA GLY A 90 3.43 -9.41 7.05
C GLY A 90 2.72 -8.08 7.28
N GLU A 91 1.77 -8.06 8.22
CA GLU A 91 0.93 -6.89 8.54
C GLU A 91 1.70 -5.63 8.96
N LEU A 92 2.89 -5.81 9.58
CA LEU A 92 3.71 -4.71 10.10
C LEU A 92 4.12 -3.71 9.00
N MET A 93 4.39 -4.20 7.79
CA MET A 93 4.95 -3.39 6.71
C MET A 93 4.00 -3.21 5.52
N THR A 94 2.83 -3.85 5.52
CA THR A 94 1.94 -3.91 4.34
C THR A 94 1.54 -2.53 3.84
N HIS A 95 1.22 -1.59 4.72
CA HIS A 95 0.77 -0.25 4.32
C HIS A 95 1.86 0.61 3.68
N VAL A 96 3.14 0.29 3.90
CA VAL A 96 4.26 0.96 3.26
C VAL A 96 4.73 0.18 2.04
N LEU A 97 5.11 -1.09 2.23
CA LEU A 97 5.62 -1.91 1.12
C LEU A 97 4.55 -2.15 0.06
N GLY A 98 3.29 -2.27 0.49
CA GLY A 98 2.24 -2.72 -0.41
C GLY A 98 2.33 -4.22 -0.68
N TYR A 99 1.84 -4.62 -1.83
CA TYR A 99 1.88 -6.01 -2.27
C TYR A 99 1.85 -6.11 -3.79
N VAL A 100 2.39 -7.21 -4.30
CA VAL A 100 2.19 -7.63 -5.69
C VAL A 100 0.92 -8.49 -5.78
N GLY A 101 0.21 -8.36 -6.87
CA GLY A 101 -0.98 -9.16 -7.16
C GLY A 101 -1.04 -9.51 -8.64
N ARG A 102 -2.00 -10.36 -9.03
CA ARG A 102 -2.17 -10.75 -10.42
C ARG A 102 -2.45 -9.54 -11.30
N LEU A 103 -1.76 -9.51 -12.44
CA LEU A 103 -1.90 -8.50 -13.47
C LEU A 103 -3.31 -8.55 -14.08
N ASP A 104 -3.98 -7.41 -14.17
CA ASP A 104 -5.30 -7.26 -14.75
C ASP A 104 -5.31 -6.31 -15.97
N GLU A 105 -6.47 -6.13 -16.61
CA GLU A 105 -6.59 -5.28 -17.80
C GLU A 105 -6.33 -3.79 -17.54
N ASN A 106 -6.58 -3.31 -16.32
CA ASN A 106 -6.30 -1.93 -15.97
C ASN A 106 -4.81 -1.71 -15.75
N ASP A 107 -4.12 -2.72 -15.21
CA ASP A 107 -2.67 -2.68 -15.07
C ASP A 107 -1.97 -2.60 -16.42
N LEU A 108 -2.41 -3.41 -17.39
CA LEU A 108 -1.86 -3.42 -18.77
C LEU A 108 -1.96 -2.07 -19.48
N ARG A 109 -2.86 -1.18 -19.06
CA ARG A 109 -2.97 0.18 -19.60
C ARG A 109 -1.92 1.13 -19.06
N ARG A 110 -1.21 0.75 -18.00
CA ARG A 110 -0.28 1.60 -17.25
C ARG A 110 1.18 1.24 -17.52
N VAL A 111 1.43 0.07 -18.07
CA VAL A 111 2.77 -0.49 -18.26
C VAL A 111 3.05 -0.76 -19.74
N ASP A 112 4.32 -0.94 -20.09
CA ASP A 112 4.69 -1.39 -21.43
C ASP A 112 4.24 -2.85 -21.65
N ALA A 113 3.22 -3.01 -22.48
CA ALA A 113 2.66 -4.33 -22.81
C ALA A 113 3.69 -5.31 -23.40
N GLY A 114 4.76 -4.81 -24.02
CA GLY A 114 5.87 -5.63 -24.53
C GLY A 114 6.65 -6.27 -23.40
N ASN A 115 7.09 -5.45 -22.44
CA ASN A 115 7.86 -5.88 -21.27
C ASN A 115 7.05 -6.77 -20.31
N TYR A 116 5.71 -6.61 -20.27
CA TYR A 116 4.82 -7.37 -19.36
C TYR A 116 4.17 -8.61 -20.00
N ARG A 117 4.54 -8.97 -21.23
CA ARG A 117 3.90 -10.06 -21.97
C ARG A 117 3.96 -11.42 -21.28
N GLY A 118 5.05 -11.72 -20.58
CA GLY A 118 5.25 -12.95 -19.80
C GLY A 118 5.01 -12.79 -18.30
N THR A 119 4.71 -11.57 -17.84
CA THR A 119 4.56 -11.23 -16.43
C THR A 119 3.16 -11.62 -15.93
N THR A 120 3.10 -12.20 -14.75
CA THR A 120 1.83 -12.64 -14.13
C THR A 120 1.43 -11.78 -12.94
N HIS A 121 2.36 -11.02 -12.36
CA HIS A 121 2.17 -10.22 -11.16
C HIS A 121 2.67 -8.79 -11.38
N ILE A 122 2.10 -7.86 -10.63
CA ILE A 122 2.46 -6.43 -10.67
C ILE A 122 2.24 -5.81 -9.29
N GLY A 123 2.98 -4.79 -8.92
CA GLY A 123 2.74 -4.00 -7.72
C GLY A 123 1.37 -3.32 -7.73
N LYS A 124 0.56 -3.60 -6.71
CA LYS A 124 -0.81 -3.09 -6.59
C LYS A 124 -0.92 -1.87 -5.69
N SER A 125 -0.04 -1.75 -4.71
CA SER A 125 -0.04 -0.65 -3.73
C SER A 125 1.36 -0.42 -3.15
N GLY A 126 1.52 0.65 -2.38
CA GLY A 126 2.74 0.95 -1.65
C GLY A 126 3.96 1.14 -2.54
N ILE A 127 5.12 0.84 -1.99
CA ILE A 127 6.44 0.86 -2.65
C ILE A 127 6.46 -0.06 -3.87
N GLU A 128 5.86 -1.26 -3.78
CA GLU A 128 5.76 -2.19 -4.90
C GLU A 128 5.12 -1.55 -6.14
N ARG A 129 4.12 -0.70 -5.95
CA ARG A 129 3.46 0.00 -7.06
C ARG A 129 4.19 1.26 -7.49
N TYR A 130 4.76 2.00 -6.55
CA TYR A 130 5.42 3.27 -6.85
C TYR A 130 6.70 3.05 -7.66
N TYR A 131 7.46 2.03 -7.28
CA TYR A 131 8.73 1.66 -7.91
C TYR A 131 8.62 0.44 -8.84
N GLU A 132 7.43 0.14 -9.36
CA GLU A 132 7.18 -1.02 -10.23
C GLU A 132 8.19 -1.10 -11.38
N ASP A 133 8.41 0.01 -12.09
CA ASP A 133 9.32 0.04 -13.26
C ASP A 133 10.77 -0.31 -12.91
N GLN A 134 11.21 0.04 -11.69
CA GLN A 134 12.55 -0.28 -11.20
C GLN A 134 12.63 -1.71 -10.65
N LEU A 135 11.58 -2.17 -9.97
CA LEU A 135 11.54 -3.49 -9.34
C LEU A 135 11.29 -4.62 -10.34
N HIS A 136 10.57 -4.34 -11.42
CA HIS A 136 10.22 -5.36 -12.43
C HIS A 136 11.41 -5.73 -13.32
N GLY A 137 12.25 -4.77 -13.71
CA GLY A 137 13.32 -4.96 -14.67
C GLY A 137 12.84 -5.13 -16.12
N LEU A 138 13.64 -5.78 -16.95
CA LEU A 138 13.35 -6.00 -18.37
C LEU A 138 13.16 -7.48 -18.66
N SER A 139 12.05 -7.79 -19.31
CA SER A 139 11.76 -9.16 -19.76
C SER A 139 12.70 -9.59 -20.89
N GLY A 140 13.23 -10.81 -20.81
CA GLY A 140 13.97 -11.40 -21.90
C GLY A 140 13.06 -11.68 -23.12
N VAL A 141 13.65 -11.66 -24.29
CA VAL A 141 12.94 -11.87 -25.56
C VAL A 141 13.65 -12.98 -26.36
N GLU A 142 12.86 -13.93 -26.87
CA GLU A 142 13.34 -14.92 -27.83
C GLU A 142 12.64 -14.74 -29.18
N GLN A 143 13.42 -14.58 -30.22
CA GLN A 143 12.92 -14.67 -31.59
C GLN A 143 12.99 -16.13 -32.01
N ILE A 144 11.81 -16.69 -32.32
CA ILE A 144 11.68 -18.11 -32.64
C ILE A 144 11.14 -18.29 -34.05
N GLU A 145 11.62 -19.30 -34.74
CA GLU A 145 11.00 -19.82 -35.99
C GLU A 145 9.95 -20.84 -35.62
N THR A 146 8.76 -20.73 -36.24
CA THR A 146 7.66 -21.65 -35.99
C THR A 146 7.15 -22.26 -37.29
N ASN A 147 6.59 -23.49 -37.24
CA ASN A 147 5.83 -24.05 -38.32
C ASN A 147 4.43 -23.42 -38.47
N ALA A 148 3.68 -23.83 -39.47
CA ALA A 148 2.33 -23.32 -39.73
C ALA A 148 1.33 -23.57 -38.58
N GLN A 149 1.62 -24.50 -37.66
CA GLN A 149 0.83 -24.81 -36.47
C GLN A 149 1.32 -24.01 -35.24
N GLY A 150 2.37 -23.15 -35.37
CA GLY A 150 2.90 -22.33 -34.31
C GLY A 150 3.87 -23.06 -33.36
N ARG A 151 4.32 -24.28 -33.70
CA ARG A 151 5.34 -25.00 -32.91
C ARG A 151 6.72 -24.46 -33.22
N VAL A 152 7.51 -24.23 -32.17
CA VAL A 152 8.88 -23.74 -32.26
C VAL A 152 9.76 -24.77 -32.99
N LEU A 153 10.43 -24.33 -34.04
CA LEU A 153 11.39 -25.12 -34.82
C LEU A 153 12.81 -24.79 -34.40
N SER A 154 13.11 -23.50 -34.24
CA SER A 154 14.44 -23.02 -33.81
C SER A 154 14.32 -21.70 -33.08
N VAL A 155 15.29 -21.42 -32.20
CA VAL A 155 15.52 -20.10 -31.58
C VAL A 155 16.52 -19.37 -32.47
N LEU A 156 16.11 -18.23 -33.04
CA LEU A 156 16.94 -17.44 -33.96
C LEU A 156 17.82 -16.44 -33.18
N GLU A 157 17.22 -15.80 -32.18
CA GLU A 157 17.87 -14.81 -31.35
C GLU A 157 17.31 -14.89 -29.94
N ARG A 158 18.14 -14.62 -28.94
CA ARG A 158 17.77 -14.55 -27.53
C ARG A 158 18.39 -13.34 -26.87
N GLN A 159 17.58 -12.55 -26.23
CA GLN A 159 17.98 -11.50 -25.30
C GLN A 159 17.63 -11.95 -23.88
N ASP A 160 18.61 -12.07 -23.02
CA ASP A 160 18.38 -12.46 -21.63
C ASP A 160 17.64 -11.35 -20.84
N PRO A 161 16.85 -11.71 -19.83
CA PRO A 161 16.16 -10.72 -18.98
C PRO A 161 17.16 -9.95 -18.12
N GLU A 162 16.81 -8.69 -17.84
CA GLU A 162 17.52 -7.87 -16.85
C GLU A 162 16.71 -7.85 -15.56
N HIS A 163 17.39 -8.13 -14.45
CA HIS A 163 16.77 -8.10 -13.12
C HIS A 163 16.40 -6.67 -12.73
N GLY A 164 15.29 -6.51 -12.03
CA GLY A 164 14.96 -5.24 -11.38
C GLY A 164 15.92 -4.89 -10.26
N ASP A 165 15.88 -3.63 -9.87
CA ASP A 165 16.77 -3.09 -8.84
C ASP A 165 16.34 -3.49 -7.42
N ASP A 166 17.30 -3.52 -6.51
CA ASP A 166 17.06 -3.59 -5.08
C ASP A 166 16.80 -2.18 -4.53
N LEU A 167 15.74 -2.01 -3.74
CA LEU A 167 15.44 -0.75 -3.07
C LEU A 167 15.82 -0.82 -1.59
N ILE A 168 16.64 0.14 -1.15
CA ILE A 168 17.00 0.33 0.26
C ILE A 168 16.17 1.50 0.79
N LEU A 169 15.26 1.21 1.73
CA LEU A 169 14.38 2.19 2.34
C LEU A 169 15.01 2.77 3.62
N SER A 170 14.59 3.99 3.97
CA SER A 170 14.98 4.64 5.23
C SER A 170 14.30 4.04 6.47
N LEU A 171 13.33 3.13 6.28
CA LEU A 171 12.59 2.51 7.37
C LEU A 171 13.50 1.69 8.29
N ASP A 172 13.38 1.94 9.59
CA ASP A 172 13.98 1.14 10.64
C ASP A 172 12.96 0.15 11.21
N VAL A 173 13.24 -1.15 11.06
CA VAL A 173 12.32 -2.22 11.49
C VAL A 173 12.06 -2.17 13.01
N GLN A 174 13.04 -1.77 13.81
CA GLN A 174 12.89 -1.70 15.27
C GLN A 174 11.99 -0.51 15.65
N VAL A 175 12.16 0.65 15.01
CA VAL A 175 11.29 1.83 15.21
C VAL A 175 9.87 1.52 14.72
N GLN A 176 9.73 0.86 13.57
CA GLN A 176 8.44 0.42 13.03
C GLN A 176 7.73 -0.53 14.01
N GLN A 177 8.44 -1.53 14.55
CA GLN A 177 7.89 -2.47 15.53
C GLN A 177 7.48 -1.76 16.83
N ALA A 178 8.32 -0.87 17.36
CA ALA A 178 8.00 -0.10 18.56
C ALA A 178 6.74 0.76 18.36
N ALA A 179 6.61 1.42 17.20
CA ALA A 179 5.43 2.21 16.85
C ALA A 179 4.17 1.32 16.73
N TRP A 180 4.31 0.13 16.15
CA TRP A 180 3.24 -0.86 16.03
C TRP A 180 2.75 -1.34 17.40
N ASP A 181 3.68 -1.69 18.29
CA ASP A 181 3.38 -2.16 19.63
C ASP A 181 2.75 -1.06 20.51
N ALA A 182 3.22 0.18 20.37
CA ALA A 182 2.67 1.33 21.09
C ALA A 182 1.20 1.64 20.75
N LEU A 183 0.75 1.34 19.53
CA LEU A 183 -0.67 1.44 19.16
C LEU A 183 -1.52 0.35 19.83
N GLY A 184 -0.94 -0.81 20.15
CA GLY A 184 -1.69 -1.95 20.68
C GLY A 184 -2.85 -2.33 19.74
N GLU A 185 -4.05 -2.50 20.28
CA GLU A 185 -5.28 -2.83 19.53
C GLU A 185 -6.03 -1.59 18.99
N ARG A 186 -5.48 -0.39 19.17
CA ARG A 186 -6.16 0.84 18.74
C ARG A 186 -6.01 1.06 17.25
N ALA A 187 -7.09 1.44 16.59
CA ALA A 187 -7.04 1.95 15.23
C ALA A 187 -6.36 3.33 15.21
N GLY A 188 -5.36 3.49 14.36
CA GLY A 188 -4.59 4.73 14.28
C GLY A 188 -3.39 4.64 13.36
N ALA A 189 -2.59 5.69 13.35
CA ALA A 189 -1.34 5.77 12.61
C ALA A 189 -0.22 6.37 13.46
N VAL A 190 1.01 5.96 13.18
CA VAL A 190 2.24 6.56 13.70
C VAL A 190 3.19 6.78 12.54
N VAL A 191 3.73 7.99 12.43
CA VAL A 191 4.81 8.31 11.50
C VAL A 191 5.97 8.86 12.31
N ALA A 192 7.15 8.27 12.17
CA ALA A 192 8.40 8.75 12.77
C ALA A 192 9.35 9.18 11.64
N MET A 193 9.87 10.39 11.77
CA MET A 193 10.77 11.00 10.78
C MET A 193 12.05 11.47 11.46
N ASP A 194 13.16 11.38 10.74
CA ASP A 194 14.40 12.03 11.15
C ASP A 194 14.30 13.54 10.80
N PRO A 195 14.36 14.46 11.78
CA PRO A 195 14.23 15.88 11.52
C PRO A 195 15.44 16.50 10.79
N ARG A 196 16.55 15.75 10.65
CA ARG A 196 17.77 16.23 10.00
C ARG A 196 17.66 16.22 8.47
N ASP A 197 16.96 15.24 7.92
CA ASP A 197 16.89 15.03 6.46
C ASP A 197 15.47 14.68 5.95
N GLY A 198 14.50 14.51 6.86
CA GLY A 198 13.13 14.16 6.52
C GLY A 198 12.91 12.67 6.23
N SER A 199 13.91 11.81 6.42
CA SER A 199 13.78 10.37 6.21
C SER A 199 12.67 9.77 7.08
N VAL A 200 11.79 8.97 6.50
CA VAL A 200 10.75 8.25 7.23
C VAL A 200 11.34 6.98 7.83
N LEU A 201 11.45 6.95 9.16
CA LEU A 201 11.97 5.82 9.94
C LEU A 201 10.90 4.79 10.27
N ALA A 202 9.66 5.22 10.43
CA ALA A 202 8.51 4.34 10.63
C ALA A 202 7.24 4.97 10.06
N MET A 203 6.36 4.13 9.53
CA MET A 203 5.04 4.53 9.04
C MET A 203 4.07 3.38 9.28
N VAL A 204 3.34 3.45 10.39
CA VAL A 204 2.39 2.43 10.85
C VAL A 204 0.97 2.89 10.60
N SER A 205 0.13 1.97 10.13
CA SER A 205 -1.32 2.15 10.06
C SER A 205 -2.00 0.89 10.60
N LYS A 206 -2.87 1.03 11.61
CA LYS A 206 -3.63 -0.06 12.23
C LYS A 206 -5.14 0.17 12.12
N PRO A 207 -5.94 -0.93 12.01
CA PRO A 207 -5.51 -2.29 11.74
C PRO A 207 -4.91 -2.42 10.35
N SER A 208 -4.20 -3.51 10.10
CA SER A 208 -3.55 -3.85 8.84
C SER A 208 -3.99 -5.23 8.36
N PHE A 209 -3.34 -5.75 7.35
CA PHE A 209 -3.59 -7.06 6.76
C PHE A 209 -2.28 -7.66 6.26
N ASP A 210 -2.24 -8.99 6.14
CA ASP A 210 -1.06 -9.66 5.61
C ASP A 210 -1.00 -9.54 4.08
N ALA A 211 0.04 -8.88 3.57
CA ALA A 211 0.33 -8.72 2.14
C ALA A 211 0.47 -10.07 1.41
N ASN A 212 0.97 -11.10 2.09
CA ASN A 212 1.16 -12.44 1.51
C ASN A 212 -0.15 -13.07 1.01
N LEU A 213 -1.29 -12.71 1.60
CA LEU A 213 -2.60 -13.19 1.16
C LEU A 213 -2.93 -12.84 -0.31
N PHE A 214 -2.33 -11.76 -0.83
CA PHE A 214 -2.63 -11.24 -2.17
C PHE A 214 -1.69 -11.78 -3.25
N VAL A 215 -0.50 -12.22 -2.88
CA VAL A 215 0.53 -12.67 -3.84
C VAL A 215 0.04 -13.80 -4.74
N HIS A 216 -0.62 -14.80 -4.16
CA HIS A 216 -1.10 -15.97 -4.92
C HIS A 216 -2.57 -15.86 -5.33
N GLY A 217 -3.20 -14.72 -5.02
CA GLY A 217 -4.63 -14.47 -5.18
C GLY A 217 -5.41 -14.85 -3.92
N ILE A 218 -6.20 -13.92 -3.44
CA ILE A 218 -7.09 -14.06 -2.29
C ILE A 218 -8.44 -14.62 -2.75
N SER A 219 -9.08 -15.46 -1.92
CA SER A 219 -10.46 -15.90 -2.17
C SER A 219 -11.44 -14.73 -2.05
N ALA A 220 -12.54 -14.78 -2.83
CA ALA A 220 -13.56 -13.72 -2.77
C ALA A 220 -14.16 -13.55 -1.37
N ASP A 221 -14.29 -14.62 -0.62
CA ASP A 221 -14.84 -14.59 0.75
C ASP A 221 -13.87 -13.91 1.71
N LYS A 222 -12.60 -14.29 1.68
CA LYS A 222 -11.57 -13.66 2.51
C LYS A 222 -11.36 -12.19 2.16
N PHE A 223 -11.40 -11.84 0.87
CA PHE A 223 -11.33 -10.45 0.46
C PHE A 223 -12.53 -9.63 0.97
N ARG A 224 -13.76 -10.20 0.89
CA ARG A 224 -14.97 -9.55 1.43
C ARG A 224 -14.89 -9.37 2.95
N GLU A 225 -14.36 -10.37 3.68
CA GLU A 225 -14.13 -10.26 5.11
C GLU A 225 -13.26 -9.05 5.45
N ILE A 226 -12.09 -8.92 4.79
CA ILE A 226 -11.15 -7.81 5.01
C ILE A 226 -11.77 -6.47 4.58
N LEU A 227 -12.45 -6.44 3.43
CA LEU A 227 -13.05 -5.22 2.87
C LEU A 227 -14.17 -4.67 3.76
N ASN A 228 -14.98 -5.56 4.34
CA ASN A 228 -16.14 -5.19 5.18
C ASN A 228 -15.80 -5.11 6.66
N ALA A 229 -14.55 -5.36 7.06
CA ALA A 229 -14.13 -5.24 8.45
C ALA A 229 -14.38 -3.81 8.97
N PRO A 230 -15.01 -3.65 10.16
CA PRO A 230 -15.47 -2.36 10.67
C PRO A 230 -14.33 -1.32 10.78
N ASP A 231 -13.14 -1.77 11.13
CA ASP A 231 -11.98 -0.90 11.30
C ASP A 231 -11.15 -0.68 10.01
N ARG A 232 -11.69 -1.13 8.85
CA ARG A 232 -11.14 -0.84 7.52
C ARG A 232 -9.63 -1.12 7.42
N PRO A 233 -9.15 -2.36 7.53
CA PRO A 233 -7.72 -2.69 7.52
C PRO A 233 -7.01 -2.34 6.20
N LEU A 234 -7.74 -2.26 5.07
CA LEU A 234 -7.17 -1.83 3.78
C LEU A 234 -6.90 -0.31 3.71
N PHE A 235 -7.42 0.47 4.65
CA PHE A 235 -7.28 1.92 4.64
C PHE A 235 -5.97 2.34 5.31
N ASN A 236 -5.03 2.87 4.54
CA ASN A 236 -3.78 3.41 5.05
C ASN A 236 -4.02 4.76 5.75
N ARG A 237 -4.15 4.72 7.07
CA ARG A 237 -4.44 5.89 7.90
C ARG A 237 -3.29 6.89 7.94
N ALA A 238 -2.06 6.41 7.79
CA ALA A 238 -0.87 7.27 7.79
C ALA A 238 -0.78 8.11 6.51
N LEU A 239 -1.26 7.58 5.37
CA LEU A 239 -1.16 8.21 4.05
C LEU A 239 -2.45 8.94 3.66
N LEU A 240 -3.59 8.33 3.94
CA LEU A 240 -4.91 8.78 3.48
C LEU A 240 -5.76 9.39 4.59
N GLY A 241 -5.31 9.26 5.84
CA GLY A 241 -6.02 9.78 7.01
C GLY A 241 -6.18 11.29 6.91
N GLY A 242 -7.35 11.78 7.34
CA GLY A 242 -7.61 13.21 7.47
C GLY A 242 -8.26 13.41 8.83
N SER A 243 -7.48 13.82 9.81
CA SER A 243 -7.95 14.13 11.16
C SER A 243 -7.72 15.60 11.45
N GLU A 244 -8.59 16.17 12.27
CA GLU A 244 -8.38 17.52 12.79
C GLU A 244 -7.09 17.56 13.63
N PRO A 245 -6.15 18.48 13.35
CA PRO A 245 -4.85 18.50 14.02
C PRO A 245 -4.95 18.88 15.51
N GLY A 246 -6.04 19.49 15.91
CA GLY A 246 -6.24 19.94 17.29
C GLY A 246 -5.16 20.89 17.76
N SER A 247 -4.75 20.74 19.09
CA SER A 247 -3.76 21.64 19.71
C SER A 247 -2.35 21.53 19.14
N THR A 248 -2.05 20.48 18.33
CA THR A 248 -0.75 20.37 17.66
C THR A 248 -0.54 21.47 16.61
N PHE A 249 -1.62 22.11 16.18
CA PHE A 249 -1.59 23.21 15.22
C PHE A 249 -1.30 24.58 15.83
N LYS A 250 -1.51 24.74 17.15
CA LYS A 250 -1.35 26.03 17.87
C LYS A 250 0.03 26.68 17.73
N PRO A 251 1.16 25.95 17.77
CA PRO A 251 2.48 26.55 17.55
C PRO A 251 2.60 27.30 16.21
N PHE A 252 2.01 26.75 15.15
CA PHE A 252 2.03 27.40 13.82
C PHE A 252 1.18 28.67 13.78
N VAL A 253 0.01 28.65 14.44
CA VAL A 253 -0.85 29.84 14.57
C VAL A 253 -0.16 30.92 15.44
N GLY A 254 0.49 30.50 16.51
CA GLY A 254 1.26 31.39 17.39
C GLY A 254 2.44 32.06 16.66
N LEU A 255 3.18 31.26 15.89
CA LEU A 255 4.28 31.74 15.08
C LEU A 255 3.80 32.71 13.99
N ALA A 256 2.69 32.40 13.31
CA ALA A 256 2.05 33.33 12.36
C ALA A 256 1.70 34.66 13.02
N GLY A 257 1.16 34.64 14.25
CA GLY A 257 0.82 35.84 15.00
C GLY A 257 2.03 36.73 15.33
N LEU A 258 3.16 36.11 15.64
CA LEU A 258 4.42 36.82 15.95
C LEU A 258 5.07 37.38 14.68
N GLU A 259 5.22 36.56 13.62
CA GLU A 259 5.89 36.94 12.38
C GLU A 259 5.12 38.00 11.59
N LEU A 260 3.78 37.95 11.65
CA LEU A 260 2.91 38.95 11.01
C LEU A 260 2.62 40.16 11.92
N GLU A 261 3.31 40.26 13.07
CA GLU A 261 3.23 41.39 14.02
C GLU A 261 1.81 41.66 14.56
N VAL A 262 0.92 40.64 14.56
CA VAL A 262 -0.42 40.74 15.16
C VAL A 262 -0.38 40.67 16.69
N ILE A 263 0.59 39.94 17.20
CA ILE A 263 0.91 39.86 18.65
C ILE A 263 2.38 40.09 18.90
N THR A 264 2.68 40.51 20.13
CA THR A 264 4.03 40.49 20.74
C THR A 264 4.12 39.35 21.75
N PRO A 265 5.33 38.86 22.10
CA PRO A 265 5.47 37.75 23.04
C PRO A 265 4.82 38.02 24.42
N ASP A 266 4.71 39.26 24.82
CA ASP A 266 4.17 39.75 26.12
C ASP A 266 2.71 40.21 26.02
N LYS A 267 2.08 40.16 24.79
CA LYS A 267 0.66 40.48 24.64
C LYS A 267 -0.20 39.51 25.42
N GLN A 268 -0.93 40.05 26.40
CA GLN A 268 -1.84 39.24 27.21
C GLN A 268 -3.26 39.28 26.68
N VAL A 269 -3.94 38.12 26.75
CA VAL A 269 -5.33 37.92 26.43
C VAL A 269 -6.03 37.31 27.62
N PHE A 270 -7.22 37.80 27.97
CA PHE A 270 -8.02 37.24 29.04
C PHE A 270 -8.85 36.04 28.58
N SER A 271 -8.52 34.86 29.09
CA SER A 271 -9.26 33.62 28.86
C SER A 271 -10.35 33.46 29.92
N SER A 272 -11.61 33.68 29.54
CA SER A 272 -12.77 33.49 30.41
C SER A 272 -13.33 32.05 30.36
N GLY A 273 -12.73 31.18 29.53
CA GLY A 273 -13.25 29.85 29.27
C GLY A 273 -14.24 29.77 28.09
N ASN A 274 -14.66 30.91 27.56
CA ASN A 274 -15.51 31.00 26.37
C ASN A 274 -15.03 32.13 25.46
N TYR A 275 -14.96 31.88 24.18
CA TYR A 275 -14.74 32.88 23.14
C TYR A 275 -16.00 33.04 22.29
N TYR A 276 -16.40 34.26 22.04
CA TYR A 276 -17.50 34.59 21.17
C TYR A 276 -16.96 35.33 19.93
N MET A 277 -17.23 34.84 18.76
CA MET A 277 -16.89 35.59 17.57
C MET A 277 -17.65 36.92 17.52
N PRO A 278 -17.04 38.02 17.08
CA PRO A 278 -17.73 39.28 16.93
C PRO A 278 -19.02 39.14 16.13
N GLY A 279 -20.14 39.61 16.75
CA GLY A 279 -21.51 39.44 16.17
C GLY A 279 -22.11 38.04 16.31
N GLY A 280 -21.44 37.09 16.88
CA GLY A 280 -21.92 35.73 17.14
C GLY A 280 -22.42 35.52 18.55
N SER A 281 -23.40 34.63 18.72
CA SER A 281 -23.95 34.23 20.03
C SER A 281 -23.48 32.87 20.52
N ARG A 282 -22.82 32.07 19.64
CA ARG A 282 -22.33 30.73 19.95
C ARG A 282 -20.99 30.82 20.65
N PRO A 283 -20.82 30.23 21.87
CA PRO A 283 -19.54 30.16 22.53
C PRO A 283 -18.64 29.06 21.96
N TYR A 284 -17.39 29.38 21.70
CA TYR A 284 -16.30 28.44 21.46
C TYR A 284 -15.59 28.21 22.79
N ARG A 285 -15.66 26.98 23.29
CA ARG A 285 -15.28 26.68 24.67
C ARG A 285 -13.80 26.31 24.79
N ASP A 286 -13.22 26.77 25.91
CA ASP A 286 -11.95 26.24 26.38
C ASP A 286 -12.16 24.88 27.07
N TRP A 287 -11.09 24.08 27.19
CA TRP A 287 -11.13 22.83 27.94
C TRP A 287 -11.29 23.08 29.46
N LYS A 288 -10.78 24.19 29.95
CA LYS A 288 -10.90 24.58 31.37
C LYS A 288 -12.13 25.46 31.59
N LYS A 289 -13.10 24.95 32.32
CA LYS A 289 -14.26 25.73 32.73
C LYS A 289 -13.82 26.93 33.60
N GLY A 290 -14.27 28.16 33.25
CA GLY A 290 -13.87 29.38 33.93
C GLY A 290 -12.60 30.01 33.36
N GLY A 291 -11.92 29.36 32.42
CA GLY A 291 -10.76 29.91 31.71
C GLY A 291 -9.47 29.91 32.50
N HIS A 292 -8.47 30.59 31.94
CA HIS A 292 -7.10 30.62 32.44
C HIS A 292 -6.68 31.99 33.03
N GLY A 293 -7.59 32.97 32.95
CA GLY A 293 -7.23 34.35 33.32
C GLY A 293 -6.38 35.03 32.24
N TRP A 294 -5.51 35.94 32.63
CA TRP A 294 -4.58 36.61 31.72
C TRP A 294 -3.43 35.68 31.36
N VAL A 295 -3.24 35.45 30.05
CA VAL A 295 -2.17 34.61 29.50
C VAL A 295 -1.53 35.30 28.31
N ASP A 296 -0.22 35.18 28.21
CA ASP A 296 0.57 35.48 26.99
C ASP A 296 0.71 34.26 26.09
N ILE A 297 1.48 34.38 25.02
CA ILE A 297 1.68 33.25 24.05
C ILE A 297 2.35 32.03 24.72
N TYR A 298 3.26 32.25 25.68
CA TYR A 298 3.94 31.16 26.39
C TYR A 298 2.96 30.38 27.26
N GLY A 299 2.22 31.08 28.12
CA GLY A 299 1.17 30.47 28.95
C GLY A 299 0.05 29.86 28.11
N ALA A 300 -0.29 30.45 26.96
CA ALA A 300 -1.29 29.91 26.05
C ALA A 300 -0.85 28.60 25.39
N LEU A 301 0.43 28.46 25.03
CA LEU A 301 0.99 27.19 24.50
C LEU A 301 1.14 26.16 25.61
N GLU A 302 1.73 26.53 26.74
CA GLU A 302 1.96 25.64 27.90
C GLU A 302 0.65 24.99 28.37
N GLN A 303 -0.40 25.80 28.56
CA GLN A 303 -1.69 25.33 29.07
C GLN A 303 -2.68 24.97 27.95
N SER A 304 -2.25 25.05 26.71
CA SER A 304 -3.09 24.74 25.53
C SER A 304 -4.41 25.52 25.49
N VAL A 305 -4.36 26.83 25.72
CA VAL A 305 -5.53 27.73 25.89
C VAL A 305 -6.24 27.94 24.56
N ASN A 306 -7.42 27.37 24.37
CA ASN A 306 -8.18 27.47 23.12
C ASN A 306 -8.62 28.90 22.83
N THR A 307 -9.15 29.61 23.84
CA THR A 307 -9.69 30.95 23.67
C THR A 307 -8.65 31.98 23.22
N TYR A 308 -7.38 31.81 23.60
CA TYR A 308 -6.28 32.62 23.09
C TYR A 308 -6.12 32.45 21.57
N PHE A 309 -6.06 31.20 21.11
CA PHE A 309 -5.84 30.90 19.70
C PHE A 309 -7.07 31.16 18.82
N TYR A 310 -8.30 31.07 19.35
CA TYR A 310 -9.49 31.50 18.62
C TYR A 310 -9.46 33.01 18.34
N GLN A 311 -9.09 33.78 19.34
CA GLN A 311 -8.94 35.25 19.21
C GLN A 311 -7.82 35.59 18.22
N LEU A 312 -6.63 34.97 18.36
CA LEU A 312 -5.49 35.18 17.48
C LEU A 312 -5.80 34.83 16.03
N ALA A 313 -6.44 33.68 15.78
CA ALA A 313 -6.84 33.29 14.42
C ALA A 313 -7.85 34.25 13.79
N TYR A 314 -8.77 34.80 14.61
CA TYR A 314 -9.70 35.81 14.14
C TYR A 314 -8.99 37.13 13.78
N GLU A 315 -8.03 37.57 14.62
CA GLU A 315 -7.25 38.79 14.38
C GLU A 315 -6.34 38.67 13.17
N LEU A 316 -5.75 37.48 12.93
CA LEU A 316 -4.94 37.19 11.72
C LEU A 316 -5.79 37.22 10.44
N GLY A 317 -7.00 36.69 10.52
CA GLY A 317 -7.84 36.44 9.36
C GLY A 317 -7.37 35.21 8.55
N ILE A 318 -8.30 34.66 7.76
CA ILE A 318 -8.09 33.41 7.06
C ILE A 318 -7.02 33.50 5.96
N ASP A 319 -7.00 34.60 5.20
CA ASP A 319 -6.08 34.75 4.07
C ASP A 319 -4.62 34.87 4.54
N ALA A 320 -4.35 35.64 5.60
CA ALA A 320 -3.02 35.77 6.17
C ALA A 320 -2.53 34.46 6.79
N LEU A 321 -3.42 33.79 7.53
CA LEU A 321 -3.11 32.49 8.12
C LEU A 321 -2.84 31.43 7.06
N HIS A 322 -3.68 31.35 6.02
CA HIS A 322 -3.48 30.45 4.89
C HIS A 322 -2.13 30.69 4.20
N GLY A 323 -1.84 31.97 3.83
CA GLY A 323 -0.59 32.32 3.17
C GLY A 323 0.66 32.03 4.02
N TYR A 324 0.54 32.12 5.33
CA TYR A 324 1.64 31.77 6.24
C TYR A 324 1.83 30.26 6.35
N LEU A 325 0.73 29.49 6.51
CA LEU A 325 0.78 28.05 6.71
C LEU A 325 1.26 27.29 5.46
N THR A 326 0.97 27.80 4.27
CA THR A 326 1.47 27.17 3.01
C THR A 326 3.00 27.17 2.93
N GLN A 327 3.70 28.09 3.61
CA GLN A 327 5.16 28.09 3.69
C GLN A 327 5.73 26.87 4.43
N PHE A 328 4.92 26.23 5.27
CA PHE A 328 5.27 24.97 5.95
C PHE A 328 4.80 23.72 5.20
N GLY A 329 4.26 23.87 4.00
CA GLY A 329 3.75 22.77 3.19
C GLY A 329 2.35 22.29 3.57
N PHE A 330 1.63 23.00 4.46
CA PHE A 330 0.23 22.64 4.72
C PHE A 330 -0.64 22.85 3.48
N GLY A 331 -1.47 21.86 3.18
CA GLY A 331 -2.34 21.88 2.01
C GLY A 331 -1.71 21.28 0.75
N ASP A 332 -0.43 20.89 0.79
CA ASP A 332 0.28 20.24 -0.29
C ASP A 332 0.69 18.80 0.04
N ARG A 333 1.07 18.03 -0.98
CA ARG A 333 1.68 16.73 -0.79
C ARG A 333 3.13 16.89 -0.35
N THR A 334 3.57 16.02 0.54
CA THR A 334 4.95 16.07 1.09
C THR A 334 6.01 15.60 0.08
N GLY A 335 5.59 14.92 -0.98
CA GLY A 335 6.50 14.30 -1.94
C GLY A 335 6.95 12.90 -1.55
N LEU A 336 6.24 12.29 -0.58
CA LEU A 336 6.49 10.90 -0.20
C LEU A 336 6.32 9.99 -1.43
N ASP A 337 7.22 9.04 -1.58
CA ASP A 337 7.27 8.05 -2.66
C ASP A 337 6.21 6.94 -2.52
N LEU A 338 4.99 7.36 -2.23
CA LEU A 338 3.78 6.53 -2.18
C LEU A 338 2.64 7.21 -2.94
N LEU A 339 1.86 6.42 -3.64
CA LEU A 339 0.72 6.94 -4.41
C LEU A 339 -0.49 7.21 -3.52
N GLY A 340 -1.19 8.30 -3.81
CA GLY A 340 -2.47 8.59 -3.18
C GLY A 340 -2.38 9.37 -1.88
N GLU A 341 -1.25 9.98 -1.55
CA GLU A 341 -1.11 10.85 -0.39
C GLU A 341 -2.21 11.92 -0.35
N ASN A 342 -2.85 12.05 0.81
CA ASN A 342 -3.84 13.09 1.06
C ASN A 342 -3.12 14.39 1.43
N ARG A 343 -3.29 15.42 0.60
CA ARG A 343 -2.70 16.74 0.85
C ARG A 343 -3.30 17.48 2.05
N GLY A 344 -4.36 16.96 2.64
CA GLY A 344 -5.14 17.67 3.64
C GLY A 344 -6.07 18.75 3.05
N VAL A 345 -6.78 19.43 3.93
CA VAL A 345 -7.61 20.58 3.59
C VAL A 345 -7.12 21.75 4.42
N LEU A 346 -6.56 22.74 3.76
CA LEU A 346 -6.22 24.01 4.36
C LEU A 346 -7.28 25.02 3.89
N PRO A 347 -8.07 25.57 4.83
CA PRO A 347 -9.17 26.54 4.49
C PRO A 347 -8.65 27.81 3.85
#